data_ddfa25f7198de898fb5ccc6ae84bb0d8
#
_entry.id   ddfa25f7198de898fb5ccc6ae84bb0d8
#
_cell.length_a   1.000
_cell.length_b   1.000
_cell.length_c   1.000
_cell.angle_alpha   90.00
_cell.angle_beta   90.00
_cell.angle_gamma   90.00
#
_symmetry.space_group_name_H-M   'P 1'
#
loop_
_entity.id
_entity.type
_entity.pdbx_description
1 polymer ?
#
loop_
_entity_poly.entity_id
_entity_poly.type
_entity_poly.pdbx_seq_one_letter_code
_entity_poly.pdbx_strand_id
1 'polypeptide(L)'
;DGADRDRRFDVTLLINGLPLIHIELKNPDHPFMDAFRQIKKYCREGQFKGLFGFVQMFVVSNGVETRYIAANKNGEMNEKFLSRWVDEKNEPVDDYLGFAKDVLNIPAAHLMIGNYSVIDQEKRKLILLRPYQIHAIDKIKEASRKQESGFVWHTTGSGKTLTSYTVTKNLLDIPAIDKTIFLIDRKDLDQQTSNDFQSYAENDDVDIEDTARTSVLEDKLLNDSRIAIVTTIQKFQNILRKYSKDQLP
;
A
#
# COMPACT_ATOMS: atom_id res chain seq x y z
N ASP A 1 14.18 28.34 25.19
CA ASP A 1 13.18 27.83 26.14
C ASP A 1 11.83 27.78 25.44
N GLY A 2 11.61 26.73 24.66
CA GLY A 2 10.31 26.42 24.11
C GLY A 2 9.47 25.75 25.17
N ALA A 3 8.56 26.50 25.81
CA ALA A 3 7.58 25.93 26.71
C ALA A 3 6.86 24.80 25.94
N ASP A 4 6.95 23.60 26.49
CA ASP A 4 6.23 22.42 26.04
C ASP A 4 4.73 22.77 26.12
N ARG A 5 4.16 23.22 25.01
CA ARG A 5 2.75 23.59 24.97
C ARG A 5 1.99 22.28 24.86
N ASP A 6 1.27 21.92 25.91
CA ASP A 6 0.30 20.84 25.88
C ASP A 6 -0.61 21.02 24.65
N ARG A 7 -0.50 20.08 23.71
CA ARG A 7 -1.36 20.04 22.52
C ARG A 7 -2.49 19.07 22.78
N ARG A 8 -3.67 19.45 22.40
CA ARG A 8 -4.83 18.57 22.42
C ARG A 8 -5.04 18.00 21.03
N PHE A 9 -4.93 16.69 20.93
CA PHE A 9 -5.29 15.94 19.73
C PHE A 9 -6.80 15.71 19.70
N ASP A 10 -7.40 15.77 18.50
CA ASP A 10 -8.85 15.61 18.38
C ASP A 10 -9.25 14.15 18.58
N VAL A 11 -8.82 13.27 17.68
CA VAL A 11 -9.12 11.82 17.75
C VAL A 11 -7.89 11.01 17.36
N THR A 12 -7.62 9.95 18.10
CA THR A 12 -6.60 8.97 17.71
C THR A 12 -7.15 7.57 17.87
N LEU A 13 -7.10 6.79 16.80
CA LEU A 13 -7.49 5.39 16.82
C LEU A 13 -6.30 4.53 17.25
N LEU A 14 -6.56 3.70 18.25
CA LEU A 14 -5.60 2.74 18.77
C LEU A 14 -5.92 1.35 18.21
N ILE A 15 -4.91 0.69 17.65
CA ILE A 15 -4.99 -0.71 17.27
C ILE A 15 -4.05 -1.48 18.18
N ASN A 16 -4.57 -2.41 18.96
CA ASN A 16 -3.83 -3.14 20.00
C ASN A 16 -3.07 -2.22 20.97
N GLY A 17 -3.66 -1.07 21.30
CA GLY A 17 -3.07 -0.08 22.21
C GLY A 17 -2.05 0.88 21.55
N LEU A 18 -1.70 0.69 20.29
CA LEU A 18 -0.81 1.58 19.55
C LEU A 18 -1.59 2.64 18.77
N PRO A 19 -1.21 3.93 18.85
CA PRO A 19 -1.83 5.01 18.11
C PRO A 19 -1.40 4.95 16.64
N LEU A 20 -2.22 4.34 15.78
CA LEU A 20 -1.88 4.10 14.38
C LEU A 20 -2.53 5.09 13.42
N ILE A 21 -3.69 5.65 13.77
CA ILE A 21 -4.40 6.61 12.93
C ILE A 21 -4.73 7.85 13.76
N HIS A 22 -4.29 9.01 13.30
CA HIS A 22 -4.65 10.28 13.93
C HIS A 22 -5.56 11.09 13.03
N ILE A 23 -6.64 11.62 13.59
CA ILE A 23 -7.70 12.36 12.90
C ILE A 23 -7.74 13.76 13.47
N GLU A 24 -7.59 14.76 12.60
CA GLU A 24 -7.73 16.17 12.95
C GLU A 24 -9.00 16.73 12.31
N LEU A 25 -9.82 17.37 13.11
CA LEU A 25 -11.14 17.84 12.77
C LEU A 25 -11.20 19.38 12.73
N LYS A 26 -12.03 19.89 11.84
CA LYS A 26 -12.41 21.31 11.80
C LYS A 26 -13.92 21.44 11.72
N ASN A 27 -14.41 22.58 12.13
CA ASN A 27 -15.82 22.94 11.94
C ASN A 27 -16.12 23.02 10.41
N PRO A 28 -17.29 22.62 9.94
CA PRO A 28 -17.70 22.74 8.54
C PRO A 28 -17.50 24.12 7.90
N ASP A 29 -17.51 25.18 8.68
CA ASP A 29 -17.27 26.55 8.20
C ASP A 29 -15.79 26.81 7.84
N HIS A 30 -14.88 25.88 8.18
CA HIS A 30 -13.46 25.98 7.88
C HIS A 30 -13.05 24.98 6.79
N PRO A 31 -12.09 25.33 5.92
CA PRO A 31 -11.53 24.39 4.97
C PRO A 31 -10.86 23.20 5.69
N PHE A 32 -11.05 21.96 5.21
CA PHE A 32 -10.35 20.79 5.75
C PHE A 32 -8.80 20.93 5.69
N MET A 33 -8.31 21.78 4.79
CA MET A 33 -6.89 22.10 4.68
C MET A 33 -6.30 22.74 5.94
N ASP A 34 -7.13 23.37 6.78
CA ASP A 34 -6.66 23.90 8.06
C ASP A 34 -6.32 22.78 9.04
N ALA A 35 -7.05 21.66 9.02
CA ALA A 35 -6.66 20.43 9.74
C ALA A 35 -5.32 19.92 9.24
N PHE A 36 -5.09 19.89 7.93
CA PHE A 36 -3.81 19.44 7.37
C PHE A 36 -2.64 20.34 7.76
N ARG A 37 -2.84 21.66 7.73
CA ARG A 37 -1.84 22.64 8.21
C ARG A 37 -1.51 22.44 9.69
N GLN A 38 -2.52 22.11 10.49
CA GLN A 38 -2.35 21.84 11.93
C GLN A 38 -1.52 20.57 12.16
N ILE A 39 -1.81 19.47 11.47
CA ILE A 39 -0.98 18.24 11.52
C ILE A 39 0.46 18.55 11.12
N LYS A 40 0.69 19.29 10.03
CA LYS A 40 2.05 19.69 9.63
C LYS A 40 2.76 20.52 10.71
N LYS A 41 2.04 21.39 11.40
CA LYS A 41 2.56 22.14 12.53
C LYS A 41 2.96 21.19 13.68
N TYR A 42 2.09 20.27 14.06
CA TYR A 42 2.38 19.27 15.11
C TYR A 42 3.59 18.39 14.78
N CYS A 43 3.74 17.98 13.52
CA CYS A 43 4.93 17.25 13.06
C CYS A 43 6.21 18.08 13.26
N ARG A 44 6.20 19.37 12.88
CA ARG A 44 7.36 20.28 13.06
C ARG A 44 7.67 20.54 14.53
N GLU A 45 6.66 20.63 15.37
CA GLU A 45 6.80 20.79 16.82
C GLU A 45 7.21 19.50 17.53
N GLY A 46 7.32 18.39 16.79
CA GLY A 46 7.74 17.10 17.34
C GLY A 46 6.71 16.41 18.22
N GLN A 47 5.43 16.72 18.06
CA GLN A 47 4.34 16.14 18.84
C GLN A 47 4.12 14.65 18.54
N PHE A 48 4.47 14.21 17.31
CA PHE A 48 4.41 12.80 16.92
C PHE A 48 5.72 12.07 17.22
N LYS A 49 6.12 12.07 18.52
CA LYS A 49 7.28 11.35 19.07
C LYS A 49 6.84 10.36 20.14
N GLY A 50 7.76 9.51 20.59
CA GLY A 50 7.47 8.49 21.58
C GLY A 50 6.34 7.58 21.13
N LEU A 51 5.31 7.43 21.95
CA LEU A 51 4.15 6.59 21.63
C LEU A 51 3.43 7.04 20.34
N PHE A 52 3.24 8.35 20.17
CA PHE A 52 2.64 8.89 18.95
C PHE A 52 3.55 8.77 17.69
N GLY A 53 4.77 8.34 17.89
CA GLY A 53 5.67 7.93 16.81
C GLY A 53 5.14 6.75 15.97
N PHE A 54 4.20 5.96 16.48
CA PHE A 54 3.58 4.85 15.75
C PHE A 54 2.48 5.26 14.77
N VAL A 55 2.03 6.52 14.77
CA VAL A 55 1.01 6.98 13.81
C VAL A 55 1.49 6.79 12.38
N GLN A 56 0.73 6.06 11.59
CA GLN A 56 1.02 5.72 10.19
C GLN A 56 0.09 6.43 9.20
N MET A 57 -1.09 6.83 9.64
CA MET A 57 -2.09 7.49 8.81
C MET A 57 -2.61 8.75 9.49
N PHE A 58 -2.65 9.83 8.74
CA PHE A 58 -3.38 11.04 9.12
C PHE A 58 -4.68 11.15 8.33
N VAL A 59 -5.74 11.50 9.01
CA VAL A 59 -7.04 11.85 8.45
C VAL A 59 -7.36 13.30 8.78
N VAL A 60 -7.84 14.04 7.83
CA VAL A 60 -8.26 15.43 8.00
C VAL A 60 -9.70 15.58 7.52
N SER A 61 -10.54 16.22 8.32
CA SER A 61 -11.94 16.41 7.98
C SER A 61 -12.48 17.72 8.55
N ASN A 62 -13.44 18.30 7.82
CA ASN A 62 -14.31 19.36 8.34
C ASN A 62 -15.78 18.91 8.43
N GLY A 63 -16.01 17.59 8.40
CA GLY A 63 -17.35 17.02 8.43
C GLY A 63 -17.98 16.83 7.05
N VAL A 64 -17.66 17.69 6.10
CA VAL A 64 -18.17 17.67 4.71
C VAL A 64 -17.16 17.06 3.75
N GLU A 65 -15.89 17.39 3.96
CA GLU A 65 -14.78 16.85 3.18
C GLU A 65 -13.79 16.11 4.08
N THR A 66 -13.45 14.88 3.68
CA THR A 66 -12.51 14.03 4.39
C THR A 66 -11.40 13.55 3.45
N ARG A 67 -10.16 13.63 3.91
CA ARG A 67 -8.98 13.16 3.16
C ARG A 67 -8.05 12.41 4.09
N TYR A 68 -7.22 11.55 3.53
CA TYR A 68 -6.19 10.85 4.29
C TYR A 68 -4.82 10.91 3.59
N ILE A 69 -3.77 10.68 4.36
CA ILE A 69 -2.39 10.70 3.89
C ILE A 69 -1.51 9.82 4.81
N ALA A 70 -0.46 9.25 4.25
CA ALA A 70 0.57 8.56 5.03
C ALA A 70 1.31 9.52 5.97
N ALA A 71 1.58 9.08 7.19
CA ALA A 71 2.25 9.87 8.21
C ALA A 71 3.77 9.90 8.00
N ASN A 72 4.22 10.64 7.00
CA ASN A 72 5.65 10.89 6.77
C ASN A 72 6.14 12.04 7.64
N LYS A 73 6.64 11.72 8.84
CA LYS A 73 6.97 12.68 9.90
C LYS A 73 8.26 13.45 9.68
N ASN A 74 9.17 12.91 8.86
CA ASN A 74 10.50 13.48 8.60
C ASN A 74 10.49 14.62 7.58
N GLY A 75 9.34 15.22 7.31
CA GLY A 75 9.33 16.44 6.60
C GLY A 75 8.18 16.64 5.65
N GLU A 76 8.13 16.07 4.55
CA GLU A 76 7.37 16.70 3.47
C GLU A 76 6.06 15.97 3.17
N MET A 77 5.08 16.12 4.07
CA MET A 77 3.71 15.84 3.69
C MET A 77 3.25 16.91 2.69
N ASN A 78 3.11 16.51 1.44
CA ASN A 78 2.63 17.37 0.39
C ASN A 78 1.11 17.18 0.20
N GLU A 79 0.38 18.26 0.07
CA GLU A 79 -1.07 18.24 -0.17
C GLU A 79 -1.49 17.44 -1.40
N LYS A 80 -0.61 17.35 -2.41
CA LYS A 80 -0.83 16.54 -3.63
C LYS A 80 -0.99 15.04 -3.35
N PHE A 81 -0.57 14.58 -2.17
CA PHE A 81 -0.71 13.20 -1.73
C PHE A 81 -1.92 12.96 -0.82
N LEU A 82 -2.68 14.01 -0.49
CA LEU A 82 -3.96 13.84 0.17
C LEU A 82 -4.91 13.04 -0.74
N SER A 83 -5.33 11.90 -0.25
CA SER A 83 -6.21 10.99 -0.98
C SER A 83 -7.66 11.21 -0.56
N ARG A 84 -8.54 11.26 -1.54
CA ARG A 84 -9.99 11.23 -1.38
C ARG A 84 -10.44 9.79 -1.42
N TRP A 85 -11.30 9.38 -0.51
CA TRP A 85 -11.90 8.06 -0.59
C TRP A 85 -12.96 8.00 -1.68
N VAL A 86 -13.02 6.89 -2.39
CA VAL A 86 -14.07 6.57 -3.35
C VAL A 86 -14.57 5.15 -3.06
N ASP A 87 -15.83 4.90 -3.34
CA ASP A 87 -16.42 3.57 -3.24
C ASP A 87 -16.00 2.64 -4.41
N GLU A 88 -16.53 1.42 -4.42
CA GLU A 88 -16.27 0.43 -5.49
C GLU A 88 -16.76 0.87 -6.89
N LYS A 89 -17.67 1.84 -6.96
CA LYS A 89 -18.16 2.43 -8.21
C LYS A 89 -17.36 3.66 -8.62
N ASN A 90 -16.30 3.98 -7.87
CA ASN A 90 -15.48 5.17 -8.02
C ASN A 90 -16.23 6.48 -7.70
N GLU A 91 -17.32 6.40 -6.91
CA GLU A 91 -18.04 7.56 -6.43
C GLU A 91 -17.38 8.13 -5.16
N PRO A 92 -17.24 9.44 -5.04
CA PRO A 92 -16.61 10.06 -3.89
C PRO A 92 -17.39 9.88 -2.59
N VAL A 93 -16.68 9.51 -1.52
CA VAL A 93 -17.19 9.47 -0.14
C VAL A 93 -16.49 10.58 0.64
N ASP A 94 -17.08 11.76 0.67
CA ASP A 94 -16.46 12.94 1.26
C ASP A 94 -16.83 13.14 2.73
N ASP A 95 -18.06 12.83 3.11
CA ASP A 95 -18.51 13.01 4.48
C ASP A 95 -17.79 12.09 5.47
N TYR A 96 -17.61 12.58 6.68
CA TYR A 96 -16.83 11.86 7.69
C TYR A 96 -17.48 10.56 8.16
N LEU A 97 -18.82 10.43 8.15
CA LEU A 97 -19.52 9.23 8.59
C LEU A 97 -19.35 8.10 7.56
N GLY A 98 -19.52 8.42 6.26
CA GLY A 98 -19.25 7.50 5.18
C GLY A 98 -17.80 7.04 5.19
N PHE A 99 -16.86 7.96 5.31
CA PHE A 99 -15.44 7.64 5.42
C PHE A 99 -15.14 6.77 6.64
N ALA A 100 -15.67 7.10 7.81
CA ALA A 100 -15.47 6.31 9.02
C ALA A 100 -16.04 4.89 8.89
N LYS A 101 -17.20 4.76 8.24
CA LYS A 101 -17.82 3.47 7.97
C LYS A 101 -16.98 2.61 7.03
N ASP A 102 -16.37 3.19 6.00
CA ASP A 102 -15.66 2.44 4.97
C ASP A 102 -14.19 2.19 5.35
N VAL A 103 -13.53 3.13 6.03
CA VAL A 103 -12.07 3.13 6.23
C VAL A 103 -11.65 2.98 7.68
N LEU A 104 -12.42 3.53 8.65
CA LEU A 104 -12.00 3.58 10.05
C LEU A 104 -12.66 2.53 10.93
N ASN A 105 -13.61 1.75 10.42
CA ASN A 105 -14.18 0.62 11.15
C ASN A 105 -13.19 -0.55 11.23
N ILE A 106 -13.47 -1.52 12.07
CA ILE A 106 -12.76 -2.80 12.12
C ILE A 106 -13.54 -3.79 11.23
N PRO A 107 -12.92 -4.47 10.24
CA PRO A 107 -11.47 -4.62 10.01
C PRO A 107 -10.82 -3.59 9.07
N ALA A 108 -11.54 -2.66 8.47
CA ALA A 108 -11.00 -1.78 7.42
C ALA A 108 -9.77 -0.99 7.88
N ALA A 109 -9.78 -0.44 9.10
CA ALA A 109 -8.63 0.27 9.66
C ALA A 109 -7.38 -0.62 9.78
N HIS A 110 -7.54 -1.90 10.13
CA HIS A 110 -6.43 -2.87 10.15
C HIS A 110 -5.89 -3.12 8.76
N LEU A 111 -6.77 -3.30 7.76
CA LEU A 111 -6.38 -3.52 6.38
C LEU A 111 -5.63 -2.31 5.80
N MET A 112 -6.09 -1.09 6.12
CA MET A 112 -5.40 0.14 5.70
C MET A 112 -3.96 0.19 6.19
N ILE A 113 -3.73 -0.21 7.43
CA ILE A 113 -2.40 -0.18 8.04
C ILE A 113 -1.55 -1.40 7.66
N GLY A 114 -2.13 -2.60 7.64
CA GLY A 114 -1.39 -3.84 7.41
C GLY A 114 -1.25 -4.23 5.94
N ASN A 115 -2.33 -4.16 5.17
CA ASN A 115 -2.39 -4.71 3.82
C ASN A 115 -2.28 -3.66 2.71
N TYR A 116 -2.68 -2.41 3.00
CA TYR A 116 -2.72 -1.32 2.02
C TYR A 116 -1.71 -0.20 2.31
N SER A 117 -0.70 -0.52 3.09
CA SER A 117 0.46 0.33 3.32
C SER A 117 1.74 -0.39 2.85
N VAL A 118 2.69 0.39 2.37
CA VAL A 118 4.00 -0.09 1.90
C VAL A 118 5.08 0.86 2.38
N ILE A 119 6.17 0.31 2.89
CA ILE A 119 7.36 1.09 3.24
C ILE A 119 8.32 1.03 2.05
N ASP A 120 8.54 2.16 1.42
CA ASP A 120 9.58 2.32 0.39
C ASP A 120 10.89 2.63 1.12
N GLN A 121 11.74 1.64 1.26
CA GLN A 121 12.98 1.73 2.02
C GLN A 121 14.00 2.64 1.36
N GLU A 122 14.11 2.58 0.03
CA GLU A 122 15.02 3.44 -0.74
C GLU A 122 14.68 4.92 -0.51
N LYS A 123 13.39 5.25 -0.58
CA LYS A 123 12.90 6.62 -0.37
C LYS A 123 12.60 6.95 1.09
N ARG A 124 12.73 5.97 1.99
CA ARG A 124 12.39 6.10 3.43
C ARG A 124 11.02 6.71 3.66
N LYS A 125 10.03 6.20 2.94
CA LYS A 125 8.65 6.73 2.97
C LYS A 125 7.65 5.62 3.23
N LEU A 126 6.68 5.93 4.08
CA LEU A 126 5.46 5.16 4.15
C LEU A 126 4.51 5.61 3.04
N ILE A 127 3.94 4.68 2.31
CA ILE A 127 2.97 4.90 1.25
C ILE A 127 1.67 4.23 1.68
N LEU A 128 0.58 4.99 1.68
CA LEU A 128 -0.78 4.44 1.75
C LEU A 128 -1.34 4.37 0.34
N LEU A 129 -1.93 3.23 0.01
CA LEU A 129 -2.54 3.04 -1.30
C LEU A 129 -3.74 3.96 -1.50
N ARG A 130 -3.97 4.31 -2.74
CA ARG A 130 -5.17 5.05 -3.15
C ARG A 130 -6.36 4.12 -3.30
N PRO A 131 -7.61 4.59 -3.15
CA PRO A 131 -8.80 3.74 -3.18
C PRO A 131 -8.88 2.86 -4.42
N TYR A 132 -8.63 3.39 -5.61
CA TYR A 132 -8.67 2.59 -6.85
C TYR A 132 -7.63 1.45 -6.88
N GLN A 133 -6.48 1.61 -6.20
CA GLN A 133 -5.49 0.54 -6.04
C GLN A 133 -6.00 -0.52 -5.07
N ILE A 134 -6.60 -0.11 -3.97
CA ILE A 134 -7.21 -0.99 -2.96
C ILE A 134 -8.31 -1.83 -3.61
N HIS A 135 -9.25 -1.19 -4.31
CA HIS A 135 -10.33 -1.90 -5.00
C HIS A 135 -9.82 -2.87 -6.06
N ALA A 136 -8.76 -2.49 -6.81
CA ALA A 136 -8.13 -3.40 -7.77
C ALA A 136 -7.52 -4.63 -7.08
N ILE A 137 -6.81 -4.44 -5.97
CA ILE A 137 -6.20 -5.52 -5.19
C ILE A 137 -7.27 -6.47 -4.65
N ASP A 138 -8.36 -5.93 -4.09
CA ASP A 138 -9.45 -6.75 -3.55
C ASP A 138 -10.14 -7.57 -4.63
N LYS A 139 -10.37 -6.99 -5.81
CA LYS A 139 -10.94 -7.72 -6.96
C LYS A 139 -10.01 -8.81 -7.48
N ILE A 140 -8.69 -8.56 -7.52
CA ILE A 140 -7.72 -9.58 -7.90
C ILE A 140 -7.71 -10.72 -6.87
N LYS A 141 -7.72 -10.39 -5.59
CA LYS A 141 -7.77 -11.37 -4.49
C LYS A 141 -9.04 -12.21 -4.53
N GLU A 142 -10.19 -11.60 -4.83
CA GLU A 142 -11.46 -12.31 -5.03
C GLU A 142 -11.40 -13.25 -6.23
N ALA A 143 -10.93 -12.77 -7.39
CA ALA A 143 -10.78 -13.57 -8.61
C ALA A 143 -9.81 -14.75 -8.39
N SER A 144 -8.68 -14.51 -7.71
CA SER A 144 -7.72 -15.56 -7.38
C SER A 144 -8.32 -16.69 -6.55
N ARG A 145 -9.15 -16.36 -5.55
CA ARG A 145 -9.86 -17.38 -4.75
C ARG A 145 -10.84 -18.22 -5.56
N LYS A 146 -11.39 -17.63 -6.62
CA LYS A 146 -12.31 -18.31 -7.57
C LYS A 146 -11.57 -18.99 -8.73
N GLN A 147 -10.24 -18.87 -8.80
CA GLN A 147 -9.40 -19.32 -9.92
C GLN A 147 -9.83 -18.69 -11.25
N GLU A 148 -10.27 -17.44 -11.21
CA GLU A 148 -10.69 -16.67 -12.36
C GLU A 148 -9.54 -15.79 -12.87
N SER A 149 -9.49 -15.59 -14.18
CA SER A 149 -8.59 -14.64 -14.82
C SER A 149 -9.30 -13.30 -15.05
N GLY A 150 -8.52 -12.22 -15.11
CA GLY A 150 -9.06 -10.89 -15.33
C GLY A 150 -8.00 -9.90 -15.79
N PHE A 151 -8.40 -8.66 -15.91
CA PHE A 151 -7.51 -7.55 -16.23
C PHE A 151 -7.89 -6.32 -15.40
N VAL A 152 -6.89 -5.48 -15.12
CA VAL A 152 -7.05 -4.21 -14.42
C VAL A 152 -6.65 -3.08 -15.35
N TRP A 153 -7.57 -2.15 -15.57
CA TRP A 153 -7.31 -1.01 -16.44
C TRP A 153 -6.72 0.15 -15.64
N HIS A 154 -5.41 0.29 -15.73
CA HIS A 154 -4.68 1.38 -15.07
C HIS A 154 -4.03 2.31 -16.10
N THR A 155 -4.13 3.63 -15.88
CA THR A 155 -3.45 4.64 -16.70
C THR A 155 -1.95 4.68 -16.41
N THR A 156 -1.19 5.36 -17.27
CA THR A 156 0.23 5.63 -17.02
C THR A 156 0.38 6.51 -15.77
N GLY A 157 1.37 6.19 -14.93
CA GLY A 157 1.62 6.95 -13.69
C GLY A 157 0.66 6.67 -12.53
N SER A 158 -0.28 5.71 -12.67
CA SER A 158 -1.21 5.35 -11.59
C SER A 158 -0.62 4.46 -10.49
N GLY A 159 0.69 4.17 -10.53
CA GLY A 159 1.34 3.33 -9.54
C GLY A 159 1.13 1.83 -9.77
N LYS A 160 1.16 1.39 -11.03
CA LYS A 160 1.02 -0.03 -11.39
C LYS A 160 2.01 -0.94 -10.63
N THR A 161 3.28 -0.55 -10.55
CA THR A 161 4.33 -1.31 -9.84
C THR A 161 3.97 -1.50 -8.37
N LEU A 162 3.56 -0.44 -7.69
CA LEU A 162 3.14 -0.49 -6.29
C LEU A 162 1.90 -1.37 -6.10
N THR A 163 0.89 -1.24 -6.97
CA THR A 163 -0.31 -2.09 -6.94
C THR A 163 0.06 -3.56 -7.16
N SER A 164 0.92 -3.86 -8.13
CA SER A 164 1.36 -5.22 -8.43
C SER A 164 2.15 -5.84 -7.28
N TYR A 165 3.05 -5.07 -6.65
CA TYR A 165 3.75 -5.52 -5.46
C TYR A 165 2.78 -5.88 -4.33
N THR A 166 1.82 -5.00 -4.03
CA THR A 166 0.85 -5.23 -2.96
C THR A 166 -0.07 -6.42 -3.27
N VAL A 167 -0.45 -6.62 -4.54
CA VAL A 167 -1.17 -7.84 -4.99
C VAL A 167 -0.32 -9.07 -4.69
N THR A 168 0.94 -9.07 -5.11
CA THR A 168 1.89 -10.16 -4.91
C THR A 168 2.02 -10.55 -3.44
N LYS A 169 2.24 -9.56 -2.56
CA LYS A 169 2.28 -9.75 -1.11
C LYS A 169 0.97 -10.35 -0.58
N ASN A 170 -0.16 -9.72 -0.89
CA ASN A 170 -1.46 -10.17 -0.37
C ASN A 170 -1.91 -11.53 -0.92
N LEU A 171 -1.45 -11.96 -2.08
CA LEU A 171 -1.71 -13.29 -2.61
C LEU A 171 -0.88 -14.34 -1.87
N LEU A 172 0.37 -14.05 -1.53
CA LEU A 172 1.20 -14.95 -0.73
C LEU A 172 0.68 -15.13 0.70
N ASP A 173 -0.15 -14.23 1.23
CA ASP A 173 -0.84 -14.44 2.50
C ASP A 173 -1.93 -15.54 2.43
N ILE A 174 -2.32 -15.96 1.23
CA ILE A 174 -3.29 -17.04 1.03
C ILE A 174 -2.56 -18.39 1.15
N PRO A 175 -2.90 -19.26 2.12
CA PRO A 175 -2.17 -20.50 2.37
C PRO A 175 -2.06 -21.46 1.17
N ALA A 176 -2.98 -21.38 0.23
CA ALA A 176 -3.01 -22.21 -0.98
C ALA A 176 -2.14 -21.66 -2.12
N ILE A 177 -1.47 -20.52 -1.93
CA ILE A 177 -0.61 -19.90 -2.95
C ILE A 177 0.83 -19.92 -2.44
N ASP A 178 1.66 -20.73 -3.06
CA ASP A 178 3.08 -20.84 -2.71
C ASP A 178 3.95 -19.88 -3.54
N LYS A 179 3.54 -19.58 -4.76
CA LYS A 179 4.29 -18.71 -5.65
C LYS A 179 3.41 -17.68 -6.35
N THR A 180 3.92 -16.47 -6.45
CA THR A 180 3.37 -15.44 -7.33
C THR A 180 4.42 -15.07 -8.36
N ILE A 181 4.01 -14.93 -9.63
CA ILE A 181 4.91 -14.62 -10.73
C ILE A 181 4.47 -13.30 -11.34
N PHE A 182 5.33 -12.28 -11.24
CA PHE A 182 5.14 -11.01 -11.90
C PHE A 182 5.91 -10.98 -13.22
N LEU A 183 5.18 -10.98 -14.35
CA LEU A 183 5.76 -10.98 -15.69
C LEU A 183 5.84 -9.56 -16.26
N ILE A 184 7.04 -9.17 -16.67
CA ILE A 184 7.34 -7.87 -17.29
C ILE A 184 7.59 -8.07 -18.78
N ASP A 185 6.98 -7.23 -19.63
CA ASP A 185 7.14 -7.32 -21.08
C ASP A 185 8.49 -6.77 -21.58
N ARG A 186 8.98 -5.68 -20.98
CA ARG A 186 10.17 -4.96 -21.46
C ARG A 186 11.37 -5.14 -20.57
N LYS A 187 12.52 -5.51 -21.16
CA LYS A 187 13.80 -5.66 -20.45
C LYS A 187 14.26 -4.38 -19.73
N ASP A 188 13.98 -3.22 -20.31
CA ASP A 188 14.42 -1.92 -19.73
C ASP A 188 13.62 -1.55 -18.46
N LEU A 189 12.38 -2.08 -18.30
CA LEU A 189 11.58 -1.90 -17.11
C LEU A 189 11.85 -2.97 -16.04
N ASP A 190 12.54 -4.06 -16.41
CA ASP A 190 12.84 -5.19 -15.53
C ASP A 190 13.65 -4.73 -14.31
N GLN A 191 14.77 -4.02 -14.54
CA GLN A 191 15.65 -3.60 -13.46
C GLN A 191 14.99 -2.58 -12.51
N GLN A 192 14.29 -1.58 -13.05
CA GLN A 192 13.63 -0.57 -12.22
C GLN A 192 12.48 -1.21 -11.42
N THR A 193 11.67 -2.06 -12.05
CA THR A 193 10.57 -2.74 -11.37
C THR A 193 11.10 -3.70 -10.31
N SER A 194 12.17 -4.42 -10.61
CA SER A 194 12.82 -5.32 -9.66
C SER A 194 13.36 -4.55 -8.45
N ASN A 195 14.05 -3.43 -8.67
CA ASN A 195 14.55 -2.57 -7.60
C ASN A 195 13.41 -2.00 -6.74
N ASP A 196 12.32 -1.53 -7.37
CA ASP A 196 11.14 -1.05 -6.65
C ASP A 196 10.53 -2.18 -5.79
N PHE A 197 10.38 -3.40 -6.35
CA PHE A 197 9.87 -4.55 -5.60
C PHE A 197 10.77 -4.92 -4.41
N GLN A 198 12.09 -4.95 -4.61
CA GLN A 198 13.04 -5.21 -3.53
C GLN A 198 12.97 -4.14 -2.43
N SER A 199 12.91 -2.86 -2.82
CA SER A 199 12.77 -1.76 -1.87
C SER A 199 11.48 -1.84 -1.04
N TYR A 200 10.39 -2.31 -1.63
CA TYR A 200 9.12 -2.50 -0.93
C TYR A 200 9.13 -3.74 -0.04
N ALA A 201 9.82 -4.80 -0.44
CA ALA A 201 9.87 -6.07 0.28
C ALA A 201 10.85 -6.08 1.47
N GLU A 202 11.80 -5.14 1.54
CA GLU A 202 12.86 -5.12 2.56
C GLU A 202 12.32 -5.17 4.01
N ASN A 203 11.11 -4.67 4.23
CA ASN A 203 10.46 -4.67 5.54
C ASN A 203 9.24 -5.61 5.63
N ASP A 204 9.02 -6.43 4.61
CA ASP A 204 7.93 -7.39 4.54
C ASP A 204 8.48 -8.83 4.54
N ASP A 205 7.71 -9.79 5.04
CA ASP A 205 8.04 -11.22 4.96
C ASP A 205 7.77 -11.78 3.54
N VAL A 206 8.30 -11.09 2.53
CA VAL A 206 8.14 -11.48 1.12
C VAL A 206 9.51 -11.55 0.46
N ASP A 207 9.93 -12.75 0.11
CA ASP A 207 11.14 -12.94 -0.67
C ASP A 207 10.88 -12.58 -2.14
N ILE A 208 11.58 -11.57 -2.63
CA ILE A 208 11.55 -11.16 -4.04
C ILE A 208 12.77 -11.71 -4.74
N GLU A 209 12.53 -12.57 -5.72
CA GLU A 209 13.59 -13.12 -6.55
C GLU A 209 13.59 -12.49 -7.94
N ASP A 210 14.65 -11.78 -8.23
CA ASP A 210 14.97 -11.33 -9.59
C ASP A 210 15.72 -12.44 -10.33
N THR A 211 15.15 -12.88 -11.43
CA THR A 211 15.72 -13.97 -12.22
C THR A 211 16.61 -13.43 -13.33
N ALA A 212 17.88 -13.16 -13.02
CA ALA A 212 18.86 -12.74 -14.02
C ALA A 212 19.04 -13.77 -15.15
N ARG A 213 18.92 -15.06 -14.86
CA ARG A 213 19.09 -16.18 -15.82
C ARG A 213 17.90 -17.13 -15.81
N THR A 214 17.63 -17.78 -16.93
CA THR A 214 16.54 -18.76 -17.07
C THR A 214 16.72 -19.96 -16.13
N SER A 215 17.97 -20.39 -15.87
CA SER A 215 18.25 -21.49 -14.93
C SER A 215 17.86 -21.14 -13.48
N VAL A 216 18.08 -19.89 -13.06
CA VAL A 216 17.69 -19.43 -11.73
C VAL A 216 16.15 -19.39 -11.62
N LEU A 217 15.47 -18.93 -12.66
CA LEU A 217 14.01 -18.97 -12.71
C LEU A 217 13.47 -20.41 -12.60
N GLU A 218 14.11 -21.34 -13.31
CA GLU A 218 13.74 -22.77 -13.27
C GLU A 218 13.87 -23.35 -11.86
N ASP A 219 15.01 -23.14 -11.21
CA ASP A 219 15.25 -23.61 -9.83
C ASP A 219 14.22 -23.03 -8.85
N LYS A 220 13.86 -21.75 -9.01
CA LYS A 220 12.88 -21.09 -8.15
C LYS A 220 11.45 -21.56 -8.38
N LEU A 221 11.11 -21.95 -9.61
CA LEU A 221 9.79 -22.52 -9.93
C LEU A 221 9.64 -23.93 -9.35
N LEU A 222 10.71 -24.72 -9.35
CA LEU A 222 10.69 -26.13 -8.95
C LEU A 222 10.92 -26.36 -7.45
N ASN A 223 11.46 -25.40 -6.71
CA ASN A 223 11.64 -25.55 -5.28
C ASN A 223 10.34 -25.31 -4.50
N ASP A 224 10.28 -25.81 -3.25
CA ASP A 224 9.10 -25.68 -2.37
C ASP A 224 9.04 -24.33 -1.61
N SER A 225 9.85 -23.33 -1.99
CA SER A 225 9.86 -22.05 -1.30
C SER A 225 8.64 -21.21 -1.64
N ARG A 226 8.13 -20.47 -0.66
CA ARG A 226 7.03 -19.53 -0.81
C ARG A 226 7.60 -18.15 -1.16
N ILE A 227 7.51 -17.77 -2.44
CA ILE A 227 8.20 -16.60 -2.97
C ILE A 227 7.40 -15.84 -4.04
N ALA A 228 7.78 -14.58 -4.22
CA ALA A 228 7.41 -13.77 -5.36
C ALA A 228 8.55 -13.76 -6.40
N ILE A 229 8.24 -14.10 -7.62
CA ILE A 229 9.21 -14.14 -8.72
C ILE A 229 8.93 -12.98 -9.68
N VAL A 230 9.93 -12.14 -9.90
CA VAL A 230 9.89 -11.08 -10.92
C VAL A 230 10.72 -11.53 -12.12
N THR A 231 10.11 -11.62 -13.28
CA THR A 231 10.78 -12.09 -14.49
C THR A 231 10.18 -11.51 -15.77
N THR A 232 10.87 -11.69 -16.90
CA THR A 232 10.33 -11.24 -18.20
C THR A 232 9.54 -12.36 -18.90
N ILE A 233 8.59 -11.95 -19.75
CA ILE A 233 7.83 -12.87 -20.59
C ILE A 233 8.76 -13.78 -21.41
N GLN A 234 9.87 -13.25 -21.94
CA GLN A 234 10.82 -14.00 -22.76
C GLN A 234 11.52 -15.12 -21.97
N LYS A 235 11.96 -14.84 -20.74
CA LYS A 235 12.58 -15.84 -19.85
C LYS A 235 11.57 -16.94 -19.49
N PHE A 236 10.35 -16.54 -19.14
CA PHE A 236 9.28 -17.47 -18.79
C PHE A 236 8.85 -18.36 -19.97
N GLN A 237 8.75 -17.80 -21.18
CA GLN A 237 8.48 -18.58 -22.40
C GLN A 237 9.52 -19.68 -22.65
N ASN A 238 10.80 -19.43 -22.36
CA ASN A 238 11.85 -20.44 -22.53
C ASN A 238 11.62 -21.64 -21.61
N ILE A 239 11.10 -21.44 -20.41
CA ILE A 239 10.74 -22.52 -19.49
C ILE A 239 9.50 -23.26 -19.99
N LEU A 240 8.47 -22.56 -20.42
CA LEU A 240 7.26 -23.19 -20.96
C LEU A 240 7.52 -24.06 -22.19
N ARG A 241 8.58 -23.77 -22.97
CA ARG A 241 9.01 -24.63 -24.09
C ARG A 241 9.75 -25.89 -23.65
N LYS A 242 10.39 -25.84 -22.46
CA LYS A 242 11.17 -26.95 -21.92
C LYS A 242 10.31 -27.98 -21.18
N TYR A 243 9.23 -27.52 -20.55
CA TYR A 243 8.36 -28.34 -19.74
C TYR A 243 6.97 -28.47 -20.32
N SER A 244 6.37 -29.67 -20.22
CA SER A 244 4.94 -29.85 -20.47
C SER A 244 4.11 -29.21 -19.34
N LYS A 245 2.81 -28.95 -19.60
CA LYS A 245 1.92 -28.35 -18.59
C LYS A 245 1.84 -29.12 -17.27
N ASP A 246 2.04 -30.45 -17.33
CA ASP A 246 1.95 -31.32 -16.17
C ASP A 246 3.27 -31.45 -15.38
N GLN A 247 4.33 -30.77 -15.81
CA GLN A 247 5.65 -30.80 -15.20
C GLN A 247 6.02 -29.47 -14.50
N LEU A 248 5.18 -28.45 -14.62
CA LEU A 248 5.31 -27.22 -13.86
C LEU A 248 4.39 -27.29 -12.63
N PRO A 249 4.86 -26.85 -11.46
CA PRO A 249 4.08 -26.85 -10.24
C PRO A 249 2.86 -25.91 -10.34
#